data_1488524819684b3b92fa40249b1afbbf
#
_entry.id   1488524819684b3b92fa40249b1afbbf
#
_cell.length_a   1.000
_cell.length_b   1.000
_cell.length_c   1.000
_cell.angle_alpha   90.00
_cell.angle_beta   90.00
_cell.angle_gamma   90.00
#
_symmetry.space_group_name_H-M   'P 1'
#
loop_
_entity.id
_entity.type
_entity.pdbx_description
1 polymer ?
#
loop_
_entity_poly.entity_id
_entity_poly.type
_entity_poly.pdbx_seq_one_letter_code
_entity_poly.pdbx_strand_id
1 'polypeptide(L)'
;MLSFELSDEQKEIRDWVHDFAEREIRPVAHQYDESEEFPWDVVKKAAKVGLYSVDFIQQTYADETGLLPALVAEELTWGCAGIALAITGTQLPVAAIFGQGTPEQIATWIPACYGTADNPVLGAFAVTEANAGSDVSSMKTRAVKKNGDWHLSGQKVFITNGGIADVHVVVAAVDPELGTRGQASFVIGKGTKGLTQGKKEKKMGIRASHTAEIILDDVVVPSDQLLGGEEKLEAKLARARSGEHGRSSVALKTFETTRPVVGAQALGIARAAFEFARDYAKERIAFGKPIIENQAIAFKLADMATEIEAARMLVWRALWMGRHGGEFKMAEGSMAKLKCGEVAVKVTEDAIQILGG
;
A
#
# COMPACT_ATOMS: atom_id res chain seq x y z
N MET A 1 -11.81 -23.42 -10.76
CA MET A 1 -11.61 -24.31 -9.60
C MET A 1 -10.64 -23.62 -8.68
N LEU A 2 -10.88 -23.56 -7.37
CA LEU A 2 -9.88 -22.99 -6.46
C LEU A 2 -8.71 -23.98 -6.36
N SER A 3 -7.53 -23.56 -6.77
CA SER A 3 -6.27 -24.30 -6.57
C SER A 3 -5.42 -23.54 -5.55
N PHE A 4 -4.79 -24.29 -4.65
CA PHE A 4 -3.75 -23.76 -3.75
C PHE A 4 -2.35 -23.89 -4.33
N GLU A 5 -2.23 -24.49 -5.54
CA GLU A 5 -0.98 -24.57 -6.27
C GLU A 5 -0.81 -23.33 -7.14
N LEU A 6 0.35 -22.71 -7.01
CA LEU A 6 0.76 -21.61 -7.87
C LEU A 6 1.08 -22.12 -9.28
N SER A 7 0.72 -21.36 -10.30
CA SER A 7 1.16 -21.59 -11.66
C SER A 7 2.68 -21.44 -11.78
N ASP A 8 3.26 -21.96 -12.86
CA ASP A 8 4.71 -21.81 -13.09
C ASP A 8 5.09 -20.34 -13.28
N GLU A 9 4.27 -19.54 -13.96
CA GLU A 9 4.46 -18.09 -14.09
C GLU A 9 4.44 -17.38 -12.71
N GLN A 10 3.50 -17.74 -11.84
CA GLN A 10 3.44 -17.17 -10.49
C GLN A 10 4.67 -17.54 -9.65
N LYS A 11 5.18 -18.76 -9.78
CA LYS A 11 6.43 -19.19 -9.13
C LYS A 11 7.62 -18.42 -9.66
N GLU A 12 7.75 -18.29 -10.98
CA GLU A 12 8.84 -17.54 -11.62
C GLU A 12 8.87 -16.08 -11.18
N ILE A 13 7.72 -15.40 -11.16
CA ILE A 13 7.63 -14.00 -10.70
C ILE A 13 7.96 -13.90 -9.21
N ARG A 14 7.41 -14.78 -8.37
CA ARG A 14 7.70 -14.83 -6.94
C ARG A 14 9.21 -14.98 -6.69
N ASP A 15 9.82 -15.97 -7.34
CA ASP A 15 11.24 -16.29 -7.14
C ASP A 15 12.14 -15.16 -7.65
N TRP A 16 11.79 -14.55 -8.78
CA TRP A 16 12.47 -13.35 -9.27
C TRP A 16 12.39 -12.15 -8.32
N VAL A 17 11.20 -11.90 -7.75
CA VAL A 17 11.02 -10.82 -6.75
C VAL A 17 11.76 -11.14 -5.47
N HIS A 18 11.78 -12.41 -5.03
CA HIS A 18 12.57 -12.85 -3.89
C HIS A 18 14.06 -12.61 -4.09
N ASP A 19 14.61 -13.02 -5.24
CA ASP A 19 16.01 -12.79 -5.62
C ASP A 19 16.37 -11.29 -5.58
N PHE A 20 15.48 -10.43 -6.06
CA PHE A 20 15.66 -8.99 -5.96
C PHE A 20 15.64 -8.52 -4.50
N ALA A 21 14.72 -9.00 -3.69
CA ALA A 21 14.64 -8.65 -2.28
C ALA A 21 15.88 -9.09 -1.48
N GLU A 22 16.38 -10.29 -1.75
CA GLU A 22 17.59 -10.83 -1.10
C GLU A 22 18.84 -10.05 -1.49
N ARG A 23 19.02 -9.72 -2.78
CA ARG A 23 20.26 -9.11 -3.29
C ARG A 23 20.29 -7.59 -3.16
N GLU A 24 19.16 -6.91 -3.32
CA GLU A 24 19.11 -5.46 -3.43
C GLU A 24 18.44 -4.75 -2.24
N ILE A 25 17.53 -5.43 -1.54
CA ILE A 25 16.80 -4.84 -0.41
C ILE A 25 17.45 -5.21 0.92
N ARG A 26 17.60 -6.51 1.19
CA ARG A 26 18.04 -7.01 2.51
C ARG A 26 19.41 -6.48 2.95
N PRO A 27 20.43 -6.38 2.09
CA PRO A 27 21.77 -5.90 2.50
C PRO A 27 21.78 -4.44 2.96
N VAL A 28 20.84 -3.61 2.49
CA VAL A 28 20.79 -2.18 2.80
C VAL A 28 19.64 -1.81 3.76
N ALA A 29 18.85 -2.79 4.19
CA ALA A 29 17.67 -2.58 5.02
C ALA A 29 17.98 -1.82 6.31
N HIS A 30 19.01 -2.24 7.03
CA HIS A 30 19.45 -1.61 8.29
C HIS A 30 19.87 -0.14 8.09
N GLN A 31 20.65 0.13 7.04
CA GLN A 31 21.10 1.49 6.72
C GLN A 31 19.93 2.45 6.52
N TYR A 32 18.94 2.06 5.69
CA TYR A 32 17.79 2.91 5.41
C TYR A 32 16.79 3.00 6.57
N ASP A 33 16.71 1.96 7.40
CA ASP A 33 15.91 2.03 8.62
C ASP A 33 16.50 3.02 9.63
N GLU A 34 17.81 3.02 9.83
CA GLU A 34 18.47 3.95 10.74
C GLU A 34 18.49 5.39 10.24
N SER A 35 18.83 5.61 8.96
CA SER A 35 18.91 6.96 8.40
C SER A 35 17.56 7.62 8.16
N GLU A 36 16.48 6.83 8.06
CA GLU A 36 15.15 7.29 7.66
C GLU A 36 15.12 7.98 6.29
N GLU A 37 16.15 7.77 5.45
CA GLU A 37 16.21 8.31 4.10
C GLU A 37 15.38 7.48 3.13
N PHE A 38 14.86 8.15 2.09
CA PHE A 38 14.13 7.44 1.05
C PHE A 38 15.12 6.64 0.16
N PRO A 39 14.88 5.35 -0.12
CA PRO A 39 15.83 4.44 -0.76
C PRO A 39 15.83 4.59 -2.28
N TRP A 40 16.17 5.77 -2.80
CA TRP A 40 16.17 6.07 -4.23
C TRP A 40 16.99 5.09 -5.06
N ASP A 41 18.14 4.66 -4.54
CA ASP A 41 19.02 3.75 -5.28
C ASP A 41 18.36 2.38 -5.49
N VAL A 42 17.60 1.88 -4.50
CA VAL A 42 16.86 0.63 -4.63
C VAL A 42 15.65 0.80 -5.55
N VAL A 43 14.92 1.91 -5.47
CA VAL A 43 13.81 2.23 -6.39
C VAL A 43 14.30 2.32 -7.84
N LYS A 44 15.46 2.95 -8.10
CA LYS A 44 16.07 3.00 -9.43
C LYS A 44 16.47 1.61 -9.93
N LYS A 45 17.01 0.75 -9.08
CA LYS A 45 17.32 -0.64 -9.45
C LYS A 45 16.04 -1.41 -9.77
N ALA A 46 14.98 -1.26 -8.97
CA ALA A 46 13.67 -1.86 -9.23
C ALA A 46 13.09 -1.39 -10.57
N ALA A 47 13.21 -0.10 -10.89
CA ALA A 47 12.76 0.44 -12.17
C ALA A 47 13.55 -0.15 -13.36
N LYS A 48 14.87 -0.26 -13.24
CA LYS A 48 15.73 -0.81 -14.30
C LYS A 48 15.45 -2.28 -14.62
N VAL A 49 15.04 -3.08 -13.64
CA VAL A 49 14.67 -4.48 -13.87
C VAL A 49 13.17 -4.64 -14.19
N GLY A 50 12.41 -3.56 -14.28
CA GLY A 50 11.00 -3.57 -14.62
C GLY A 50 10.04 -3.78 -13.44
N LEU A 51 10.54 -4.05 -12.24
CA LEU A 51 9.72 -4.27 -11.03
C LEU A 51 8.94 -3.00 -10.61
N TYR A 52 9.52 -1.81 -10.82
CA TYR A 52 8.87 -0.52 -10.62
C TYR A 52 8.47 0.06 -11.98
N SER A 53 7.38 -0.45 -12.55
CA SER A 53 6.88 -0.02 -13.86
C SER A 53 5.37 -0.18 -13.98
N VAL A 54 4.76 0.53 -14.94
CA VAL A 54 3.34 0.38 -15.27
C VAL A 54 3.05 -1.02 -15.82
N ASP A 55 3.93 -1.55 -16.67
CA ASP A 55 3.76 -2.87 -17.29
C ASP A 55 3.72 -3.98 -16.25
N PHE A 56 4.61 -3.94 -15.26
CA PHE A 56 4.62 -4.92 -14.18
C PHE A 56 3.35 -4.87 -13.34
N ILE A 57 2.85 -3.66 -13.03
CA ILE A 57 1.59 -3.50 -12.32
C ILE A 57 0.43 -4.06 -13.14
N GLN A 58 0.38 -3.77 -14.44
CA GLN A 58 -0.64 -4.33 -15.31
C GLN A 58 -0.59 -5.87 -15.35
N GLN A 59 0.61 -6.45 -15.46
CA GLN A 59 0.81 -7.90 -15.41
C GLN A 59 0.30 -8.50 -14.09
N THR A 60 0.65 -7.91 -12.93
CA THR A 60 0.19 -8.41 -11.64
C THR A 60 -1.32 -8.34 -11.47
N TYR A 61 -1.96 -7.28 -11.99
CA TYR A 61 -3.42 -7.15 -11.96
C TYR A 61 -4.13 -7.95 -13.04
N ALA A 62 -3.44 -8.41 -14.09
CA ALA A 62 -3.99 -9.29 -15.11
C ALA A 62 -4.06 -10.76 -14.66
N ASP A 63 -3.35 -11.15 -13.59
CA ASP A 63 -3.37 -12.51 -13.03
C ASP A 63 -4.79 -13.00 -12.80
N GLU A 64 -5.14 -14.13 -13.41
CA GLU A 64 -6.49 -14.70 -13.35
C GLU A 64 -6.93 -15.07 -11.93
N THR A 65 -5.98 -15.44 -11.08
CA THR A 65 -6.26 -15.81 -9.68
C THR A 65 -6.34 -14.61 -8.76
N GLY A 66 -5.70 -13.48 -9.14
CA GLY A 66 -5.54 -12.29 -8.33
C GLY A 66 -4.48 -12.41 -7.23
N LEU A 67 -3.66 -13.47 -7.21
CA LEU A 67 -2.69 -13.74 -6.14
C LEU A 67 -1.37 -13.00 -6.31
N LEU A 68 -0.97 -12.68 -7.55
CA LEU A 68 0.34 -12.07 -7.83
C LEU A 68 0.63 -10.81 -7.00
N PRO A 69 -0.30 -9.86 -6.80
CA PRO A 69 -0.02 -8.69 -5.96
C PRO A 69 0.38 -9.05 -4.52
N ALA A 70 -0.18 -10.11 -3.96
CA ALA A 70 0.18 -10.57 -2.62
C ALA A 70 1.53 -11.29 -2.59
N LEU A 71 1.82 -12.12 -3.57
CA LEU A 71 3.11 -12.80 -3.69
C LEU A 71 4.25 -11.76 -3.79
N VAL A 72 4.09 -10.78 -4.66
CA VAL A 72 5.06 -9.67 -4.81
C VAL A 72 5.22 -8.88 -3.51
N ALA A 73 4.11 -8.53 -2.85
CA ALA A 73 4.15 -7.78 -1.60
C ALA A 73 4.83 -8.56 -0.47
N GLU A 74 4.56 -9.87 -0.35
CA GLU A 74 5.17 -10.74 0.64
C GLU A 74 6.69 -10.85 0.42
N GLU A 75 7.15 -11.08 -0.82
CA GLU A 75 8.58 -11.21 -1.11
C GLU A 75 9.35 -9.90 -0.89
N LEU A 76 8.84 -8.77 -1.34
CA LEU A 76 9.48 -7.48 -1.11
C LEU A 76 9.59 -7.14 0.37
N THR A 77 8.54 -7.38 1.16
CA THR A 77 8.52 -7.09 2.59
C THR A 77 9.33 -8.09 3.42
N TRP A 78 9.55 -9.29 2.93
CA TRP A 78 10.55 -10.22 3.48
C TRP A 78 11.95 -9.60 3.47
N GLY A 79 12.29 -8.84 2.43
CA GLY A 79 13.56 -8.09 2.38
C GLY A 79 13.60 -6.94 3.40
N CYS A 80 12.68 -6.02 3.32
CA CYS A 80 12.50 -4.90 4.26
C CYS A 80 11.15 -4.20 4.01
N ALA A 81 10.30 -4.12 5.01
CA ALA A 81 8.98 -3.49 4.89
C ALA A 81 9.04 -2.00 4.49
N GLY A 82 10.04 -1.26 4.97
CA GLY A 82 10.22 0.16 4.64
C GLY A 82 10.58 0.38 3.18
N ILE A 83 11.54 -0.39 2.66
CA ILE A 83 11.96 -0.32 1.26
C ILE A 83 10.87 -0.88 0.34
N ALA A 84 10.21 -1.97 0.74
CA ALA A 84 9.07 -2.52 0.01
C ALA A 84 7.97 -1.48 -0.19
N LEU A 85 7.62 -0.72 0.87
CA LEU A 85 6.63 0.35 0.78
C LEU A 85 7.12 1.53 -0.07
N ALA A 86 8.42 1.83 -0.09
CA ALA A 86 8.97 2.83 -1.00
C ALA A 86 8.78 2.43 -2.48
N ILE A 87 8.88 1.13 -2.81
CA ILE A 87 8.63 0.59 -4.15
C ILE A 87 7.12 0.52 -4.45
N THR A 88 6.30 0.05 -3.50
CA THR A 88 4.88 -0.23 -3.75
C THR A 88 3.94 0.93 -3.44
N GLY A 89 4.38 1.95 -2.72
CA GLY A 89 3.53 3.06 -2.27
C GLY A 89 2.84 3.85 -3.39
N THR A 90 3.45 3.92 -4.56
CA THR A 90 2.89 4.54 -5.77
C THR A 90 1.64 3.80 -6.30
N GLN A 91 1.40 2.55 -5.91
CA GLN A 91 0.21 1.81 -6.34
C GLN A 91 -1.10 2.40 -5.78
N LEU A 92 -1.08 3.10 -4.64
CA LEU A 92 -2.28 3.70 -4.05
C LEU A 92 -2.89 4.81 -4.92
N PRO A 93 -2.14 5.87 -5.33
CA PRO A 93 -2.67 6.86 -6.25
C PRO A 93 -3.04 6.25 -7.61
N VAL A 94 -2.28 5.27 -8.10
CA VAL A 94 -2.61 4.56 -9.36
C VAL A 94 -3.96 3.84 -9.25
N ALA A 95 -4.24 3.14 -8.15
CA ALA A 95 -5.53 2.51 -7.91
C ALA A 95 -6.68 3.54 -7.86
N ALA A 96 -6.43 4.72 -7.27
CA ALA A 96 -7.42 5.80 -7.23
C ALA A 96 -7.67 6.40 -8.63
N ILE A 97 -6.63 6.63 -9.43
CA ILE A 97 -6.74 7.13 -10.81
C ILE A 97 -7.48 6.10 -11.68
N PHE A 98 -7.11 4.83 -11.60
CA PHE A 98 -7.73 3.75 -12.37
C PHE A 98 -9.22 3.58 -12.03
N GLY A 99 -9.57 3.65 -10.74
CA GLY A 99 -10.94 3.45 -10.27
C GLY A 99 -11.88 4.63 -10.51
N GLN A 100 -11.35 5.82 -10.71
CA GLN A 100 -12.15 7.06 -10.77
C GLN A 100 -12.00 7.85 -12.06
N GLY A 101 -10.82 7.79 -12.68
CA GLY A 101 -10.44 8.59 -13.85
C GLY A 101 -11.22 8.26 -15.12
N THR A 102 -11.17 9.18 -16.06
CA THR A 102 -11.55 8.92 -17.46
C THR A 102 -10.43 8.15 -18.17
N PRO A 103 -10.69 7.51 -19.33
CA PRO A 103 -9.65 6.86 -20.11
C PRO A 103 -8.44 7.77 -20.39
N GLU A 104 -8.69 9.05 -20.70
CA GLU A 104 -7.66 10.06 -20.97
C GLU A 104 -6.84 10.37 -19.72
N GLN A 105 -7.50 10.50 -18.56
CA GLN A 105 -6.83 10.73 -17.28
C GLN A 105 -5.99 9.52 -16.87
N ILE A 106 -6.48 8.30 -17.08
CA ILE A 106 -5.75 7.04 -16.83
C ILE A 106 -4.50 6.98 -17.70
N ALA A 107 -4.63 7.24 -19.01
CA ALA A 107 -3.52 7.21 -19.95
C ALA A 107 -2.45 8.27 -19.67
N THR A 108 -2.85 9.42 -19.11
CA THR A 108 -1.95 10.53 -18.79
C THR A 108 -1.25 10.34 -17.44
N TRP A 109 -2.03 10.06 -16.39
CA TRP A 109 -1.55 10.18 -15.01
C TRP A 109 -0.93 8.90 -14.45
N ILE A 110 -1.32 7.71 -14.92
CA ILE A 110 -0.70 6.47 -14.43
C ILE A 110 0.78 6.40 -14.83
N PRO A 111 1.17 6.62 -16.10
CA PRO A 111 2.60 6.68 -16.45
C PRO A 111 3.35 7.79 -15.71
N ALA A 112 2.71 8.96 -15.50
CA ALA A 112 3.30 10.06 -14.76
C ALA A 112 3.60 9.75 -13.28
N CYS A 113 2.96 8.73 -12.69
CA CYS A 113 3.27 8.26 -11.33
C CYS A 113 4.54 7.41 -11.25
N TYR A 114 5.00 6.81 -12.35
CA TYR A 114 6.17 5.92 -12.37
C TYR A 114 7.40 6.54 -13.03
N GLY A 115 7.22 7.45 -14.00
CA GLY A 115 8.30 7.99 -14.80
C GLY A 115 8.88 6.98 -15.77
N THR A 116 10.20 6.92 -15.84
CA THR A 116 10.93 5.99 -16.71
C THR A 116 11.90 5.12 -15.90
N ALA A 117 12.44 4.07 -16.51
CA ALA A 117 13.43 3.19 -15.89
C ALA A 117 14.71 3.97 -15.45
N ASP A 118 15.10 5.00 -16.18
CA ASP A 118 16.27 5.82 -15.85
C ASP A 118 15.95 6.96 -14.88
N ASN A 119 14.71 7.42 -14.87
CA ASN A 119 14.24 8.50 -13.99
C ASN A 119 12.89 8.15 -13.37
N PRO A 120 12.87 7.20 -12.41
CA PRO A 120 11.64 6.86 -11.69
C PRO A 120 11.19 8.03 -10.83
N VAL A 121 9.88 8.24 -10.80
CA VAL A 121 9.20 9.24 -10.00
C VAL A 121 8.19 8.56 -9.08
N LEU A 122 7.49 9.31 -8.24
CA LEU A 122 6.59 8.76 -7.23
C LEU A 122 5.19 9.34 -7.35
N GLY A 123 4.20 8.55 -6.94
CA GLY A 123 2.85 8.99 -6.68
C GLY A 123 2.52 8.99 -5.19
N ALA A 124 1.61 9.88 -4.79
CA ALA A 124 1.07 9.97 -3.43
C ALA A 124 -0.47 10.01 -3.44
N PHE A 125 -1.10 9.36 -2.45
CA PHE A 125 -2.55 9.40 -2.25
C PHE A 125 -2.88 10.05 -0.91
N ALA A 126 -3.53 11.20 -0.93
CA ALA A 126 -3.71 12.07 0.21
C ALA A 126 -5.19 12.17 0.62
N VAL A 127 -5.56 11.44 1.67
CA VAL A 127 -6.92 11.39 2.23
C VAL A 127 -6.96 11.88 3.66
N THR A 128 -6.12 11.31 4.51
CA THR A 128 -6.14 11.45 5.98
C THR A 128 -5.82 12.87 6.43
N GLU A 129 -6.56 13.34 7.44
CA GLU A 129 -6.32 14.59 8.16
C GLU A 129 -6.20 14.33 9.65
N ALA A 130 -5.67 15.27 10.43
CA ALA A 130 -5.51 15.13 11.88
C ALA A 130 -6.80 14.73 12.61
N ASN A 131 -7.95 15.19 12.13
CA ASN A 131 -9.27 14.90 12.69
C ASN A 131 -10.15 14.02 11.77
N ALA A 132 -9.61 13.47 10.71
CA ALA A 132 -10.33 12.63 9.74
C ALA A 132 -9.46 11.45 9.30
N GLY A 133 -9.33 10.45 10.18
CA GLY A 133 -8.66 9.17 9.93
C GLY A 133 -9.70 8.11 9.54
N SER A 134 -10.15 7.29 10.50
CA SER A 134 -11.21 6.30 10.26
C SER A 134 -12.55 6.97 9.90
N ASP A 135 -12.85 8.13 10.51
CA ASP A 135 -13.98 8.96 10.10
C ASP A 135 -13.57 9.98 9.01
N VAL A 136 -13.45 9.49 7.78
CA VAL A 136 -13.16 10.36 6.63
C VAL A 136 -14.31 11.29 6.26
N SER A 137 -15.51 11.15 6.88
CA SER A 137 -16.63 12.05 6.65
C SER A 137 -16.40 13.44 7.22
N SER A 138 -15.56 13.53 8.27
CA SER A 138 -15.20 14.76 8.95
C SER A 138 -14.08 15.58 8.29
N MET A 139 -13.76 15.27 7.03
CA MET A 139 -12.72 15.93 6.24
C MET A 139 -12.93 17.45 6.16
N LYS A 140 -11.87 18.21 6.44
CA LYS A 140 -11.87 19.68 6.43
C LYS A 140 -11.23 20.29 5.18
N THR A 141 -10.37 19.55 4.47
CA THR A 141 -9.84 20.02 3.18
C THR A 141 -11.00 20.30 2.22
N ARG A 142 -11.02 21.51 1.66
CA ARG A 142 -12.08 21.98 0.77
C ARG A 142 -11.57 22.14 -0.64
N ALA A 143 -12.46 21.85 -1.60
CA ALA A 143 -12.30 22.22 -2.99
C ALA A 143 -13.47 23.12 -3.39
N VAL A 144 -13.17 24.34 -3.80
CA VAL A 144 -14.18 25.33 -4.22
C VAL A 144 -13.94 25.71 -5.66
N LYS A 145 -14.97 25.63 -6.48
CA LYS A 145 -14.88 26.03 -7.89
C LYS A 145 -14.91 27.54 -8.03
N LYS A 146 -13.91 28.15 -8.70
CA LYS A 146 -13.83 29.58 -8.99
C LYS A 146 -13.28 29.77 -10.41
N ASN A 147 -13.96 30.57 -11.22
CA ASN A 147 -13.53 30.92 -12.59
C ASN A 147 -13.23 29.72 -13.51
N GLY A 148 -13.89 28.59 -13.29
CA GLY A 148 -13.68 27.37 -14.07
C GLY A 148 -12.72 26.36 -13.44
N ASP A 149 -11.83 26.77 -12.55
CA ASP A 149 -10.86 25.92 -11.86
C ASP A 149 -11.28 25.59 -10.42
N TRP A 150 -10.63 24.58 -9.84
CA TRP A 150 -10.84 24.18 -8.46
C TRP A 150 -9.75 24.75 -7.57
N HIS A 151 -10.12 25.33 -6.46
CA HIS A 151 -9.25 25.88 -5.44
C HIS A 151 -9.26 24.97 -4.21
N LEU A 152 -8.12 24.35 -3.90
CA LEU A 152 -8.00 23.42 -2.79
C LEU A 152 -7.25 24.06 -1.63
N SER A 153 -7.85 23.99 -0.42
CA SER A 153 -7.22 24.47 0.81
C SER A 153 -7.42 23.48 1.94
N GLY A 154 -6.35 23.19 2.69
CA GLY A 154 -6.36 22.27 3.81
C GLY A 154 -5.00 21.64 4.09
N GLN A 155 -5.02 20.61 4.93
CA GLN A 155 -3.81 19.87 5.31
C GLN A 155 -4.10 18.37 5.35
N LYS A 156 -3.19 17.57 4.81
CA LYS A 156 -3.24 16.12 4.88
C LYS A 156 -2.06 15.62 5.70
N VAL A 157 -2.26 14.56 6.50
CA VAL A 157 -1.25 13.98 7.37
C VAL A 157 -1.02 12.50 7.06
N PHE A 158 0.15 12.00 7.43
CA PHE A 158 0.54 10.60 7.26
C PHE A 158 0.53 10.14 5.79
N ILE A 159 0.90 11.03 4.88
CA ILE A 159 0.86 10.75 3.44
C ILE A 159 2.16 10.06 3.01
N THR A 160 2.05 8.82 2.53
CA THR A 160 3.16 8.10 1.90
C THR A 160 3.59 8.87 0.64
N ASN A 161 4.89 9.12 0.51
CA ASN A 161 5.51 9.96 -0.52
C ASN A 161 5.04 11.42 -0.52
N GLY A 162 4.34 11.89 0.54
CA GLY A 162 3.84 13.25 0.63
C GLY A 162 4.94 14.28 0.47
N GLY A 163 4.78 15.24 -0.44
CA GLY A 163 5.72 16.31 -0.73
C GLY A 163 6.92 15.93 -1.61
N ILE A 164 7.31 14.64 -1.67
CA ILE A 164 8.38 14.18 -2.58
C ILE A 164 7.84 13.58 -3.88
N ALA A 165 6.57 13.21 -3.93
CA ALA A 165 5.93 12.64 -5.11
C ALA A 165 5.79 13.67 -6.24
N ASP A 166 5.82 13.19 -7.49
CA ASP A 166 5.61 13.99 -8.69
C ASP A 166 4.11 14.13 -9.01
N VAL A 167 3.31 13.16 -8.60
CA VAL A 167 1.85 13.19 -8.75
C VAL A 167 1.19 12.96 -7.39
N HIS A 168 0.31 13.88 -6.99
CA HIS A 168 -0.50 13.75 -5.77
C HIS A 168 -1.97 13.60 -6.14
N VAL A 169 -2.62 12.53 -5.72
CA VAL A 169 -4.07 12.40 -5.76
C VAL A 169 -4.63 12.82 -4.42
N VAL A 170 -5.32 13.94 -4.38
CA VAL A 170 -5.83 14.58 -3.16
C VAL A 170 -7.35 14.46 -3.10
N VAL A 171 -7.87 13.92 -2.00
CA VAL A 171 -9.31 13.90 -1.74
C VAL A 171 -9.70 15.15 -0.96
N ALA A 172 -10.71 15.88 -1.45
CA ALA A 172 -11.22 17.08 -0.81
C ALA A 172 -12.75 17.10 -0.80
N ALA A 173 -13.35 17.82 0.15
CA ALA A 173 -14.79 18.00 0.23
C ALA A 173 -15.20 19.15 -0.71
N VAL A 174 -16.04 18.83 -1.69
CA VAL A 174 -16.71 19.79 -2.59
C VAL A 174 -18.09 20.20 -2.06
N ASP A 175 -18.73 19.33 -1.27
CA ASP A 175 -19.96 19.59 -0.54
C ASP A 175 -19.87 18.95 0.86
N PRO A 176 -19.47 19.74 1.89
CA PRO A 176 -19.25 19.19 3.23
C PRO A 176 -20.50 18.60 3.89
N GLU A 177 -21.69 19.10 3.56
CA GLU A 177 -22.94 18.64 4.16
C GLU A 177 -23.29 17.20 3.78
N LEU A 178 -22.74 16.72 2.67
CA LEU A 178 -22.94 15.35 2.20
C LEU A 178 -21.93 14.34 2.78
N GLY A 179 -21.00 14.76 3.66
CA GLY A 179 -19.96 13.90 4.24
C GLY A 179 -19.12 13.22 3.16
N THR A 180 -18.92 11.90 3.24
CA THR A 180 -18.13 11.14 2.24
C THR A 180 -18.70 11.19 0.83
N ARG A 181 -20.00 11.43 0.68
CA ARG A 181 -20.66 11.53 -0.65
C ARG A 181 -20.33 12.86 -1.33
N GLY A 182 -20.00 13.90 -0.55
CA GLY A 182 -19.60 15.21 -1.04
C GLY A 182 -18.11 15.38 -1.28
N GLN A 183 -17.33 14.30 -1.36
CA GLN A 183 -15.88 14.33 -1.61
C GLN A 183 -15.57 14.03 -3.07
N ALA A 184 -14.49 14.62 -3.58
CA ALA A 184 -13.93 14.36 -4.90
C ALA A 184 -12.41 14.19 -4.82
N SER A 185 -11.81 13.56 -5.84
CA SER A 185 -10.37 13.35 -5.96
C SER A 185 -9.80 14.22 -7.06
N PHE A 186 -8.68 14.88 -6.79
CA PHE A 186 -7.99 15.79 -7.69
C PHE A 186 -6.56 15.32 -7.91
N VAL A 187 -6.08 15.40 -9.14
CA VAL A 187 -4.67 15.11 -9.45
C VAL A 187 -3.89 16.42 -9.46
N ILE A 188 -2.78 16.47 -8.72
CA ILE A 188 -1.95 17.66 -8.59
C ILE A 188 -0.50 17.27 -8.91
N GLY A 189 0.09 17.90 -9.90
CA GLY A 189 1.49 17.70 -10.26
C GLY A 189 2.44 18.38 -9.28
N LYS A 190 3.68 17.90 -9.23
CA LYS A 190 4.78 18.51 -8.47
C LYS A 190 5.02 19.95 -8.91
N GLY A 191 5.34 20.81 -7.96
CA GLY A 191 5.63 22.21 -8.23
C GLY A 191 4.40 23.09 -8.43
N THR A 192 3.17 22.54 -8.32
CA THR A 192 1.95 23.35 -8.31
C THR A 192 2.01 24.35 -7.15
N LYS A 193 1.80 25.65 -7.44
CA LYS A 193 1.83 26.71 -6.43
C LYS A 193 0.82 26.41 -5.31
N GLY A 194 1.26 26.58 -4.06
CA GLY A 194 0.44 26.31 -2.87
C GLY A 194 0.49 24.86 -2.36
N LEU A 195 1.00 23.90 -3.14
CA LEU A 195 1.28 22.56 -2.66
C LEU A 195 2.67 22.48 -2.04
N THR A 196 2.75 22.23 -0.73
CA THR A 196 4.04 22.14 -0.02
C THR A 196 4.05 20.94 0.93
N GLN A 197 5.27 20.45 1.23
CA GLN A 197 5.47 19.45 2.27
C GLN A 197 5.46 20.14 3.64
N GLY A 198 4.71 19.57 4.58
CA GLY A 198 4.77 19.92 5.99
C GLY A 198 5.78 19.05 6.75
N LYS A 199 5.42 18.61 7.94
CA LYS A 199 6.26 17.77 8.80
C LYS A 199 6.48 16.38 8.18
N LYS A 200 7.74 15.95 8.08
CA LYS A 200 8.08 14.53 7.86
C LYS A 200 7.90 13.76 9.19
N GLU A 201 7.22 12.64 9.14
CA GLU A 201 6.93 11.84 10.33
C GLU A 201 8.15 10.99 10.75
N LYS A 202 8.41 10.98 12.07
CA LYS A 202 9.38 10.12 12.71
C LYS A 202 8.66 8.84 13.14
N LYS A 203 8.94 7.71 12.49
CA LYS A 203 8.16 6.48 12.67
C LYS A 203 8.89 5.44 13.51
N MET A 204 8.14 4.55 14.17
CA MET A 204 8.68 3.42 14.92
C MET A 204 9.18 2.29 13.99
N GLY A 205 8.55 2.10 12.85
CA GLY A 205 8.90 1.11 11.83
C GLY A 205 8.58 1.63 10.43
N ILE A 206 8.93 0.85 9.41
CA ILE A 206 8.78 1.22 7.99
C ILE A 206 9.51 2.57 7.72
N ARG A 207 10.68 2.76 8.33
CA ARG A 207 11.35 4.06 8.44
C ARG A 207 11.96 4.52 7.12
N ALA A 208 12.35 3.59 6.26
CA ALA A 208 12.83 3.88 4.91
C ALA A 208 11.75 4.44 3.96
N SER A 209 10.46 4.24 4.26
CA SER A 209 9.36 4.83 3.49
C SER A 209 9.11 6.27 3.94
N HIS A 210 9.12 7.22 3.00
CA HIS A 210 8.80 8.60 3.29
C HIS A 210 7.33 8.78 3.64
N THR A 211 7.05 9.41 4.76
CA THR A 211 5.69 9.75 5.21
C THR A 211 5.69 11.17 5.73
N ALA A 212 4.85 12.04 5.17
CA ALA A 212 4.83 13.44 5.56
C ALA A 212 3.43 14.06 5.48
N GLU A 213 3.30 15.24 6.06
CA GLU A 213 2.17 16.12 5.83
C GLU A 213 2.30 16.79 4.46
N ILE A 214 1.16 17.10 3.83
CA ILE A 214 1.07 18.05 2.72
C ILE A 214 0.13 19.18 3.08
N ILE A 215 0.51 20.39 2.70
CA ILE A 215 -0.23 21.63 2.92
C ILE A 215 -0.73 22.12 1.57
N LEU A 216 -2.01 22.46 1.52
CA LEU A 216 -2.70 23.01 0.37
C LEU A 216 -3.13 24.45 0.72
N ASP A 217 -2.44 25.43 0.14
CA ASP A 217 -2.72 26.85 0.34
C ASP A 217 -3.24 27.44 -0.95
N ASP A 218 -4.56 27.44 -1.12
CA ASP A 218 -5.29 27.88 -2.31
C ASP A 218 -4.69 27.32 -3.61
N VAL A 219 -4.46 25.99 -3.62
CA VAL A 219 -3.92 25.27 -4.77
C VAL A 219 -4.92 25.31 -5.91
N VAL A 220 -4.54 25.93 -7.03
CA VAL A 220 -5.39 25.99 -8.23
C VAL A 220 -5.19 24.72 -9.05
N VAL A 221 -6.29 23.99 -9.25
CA VAL A 221 -6.33 22.73 -9.99
C VAL A 221 -7.29 22.89 -11.18
N PRO A 222 -6.80 22.75 -12.41
CA PRO A 222 -7.64 22.78 -13.61
C PRO A 222 -8.77 21.76 -13.55
N SER A 223 -9.93 22.10 -14.17
CA SER A 223 -11.12 21.23 -14.13
C SER A 223 -10.89 19.84 -14.72
N ASP A 224 -10.01 19.69 -15.69
CA ASP A 224 -9.64 18.41 -16.31
C ASP A 224 -8.81 17.49 -15.39
N GLN A 225 -8.31 18.01 -14.27
CA GLN A 225 -7.60 17.26 -13.24
C GLN A 225 -8.53 16.77 -12.09
N LEU A 226 -9.80 17.06 -12.14
CA LEU A 226 -10.83 16.40 -11.32
C LEU A 226 -11.05 14.98 -11.85
N LEU A 227 -10.74 13.96 -11.04
CA LEU A 227 -10.88 12.56 -11.47
C LEU A 227 -12.33 12.20 -11.80
N GLY A 228 -12.54 11.71 -13.02
CA GLY A 228 -13.83 11.35 -13.56
C GLY A 228 -14.64 12.50 -14.16
N GLY A 229 -14.14 13.74 -14.03
CA GLY A 229 -14.75 14.92 -14.63
C GLY A 229 -15.98 15.47 -13.87
N GLU A 230 -16.40 16.64 -14.28
CA GLU A 230 -17.47 17.41 -13.60
C GLU A 230 -18.84 16.76 -13.73
N GLU A 231 -19.19 16.24 -14.90
CA GLU A 231 -20.49 15.60 -15.12
C GLU A 231 -20.72 14.43 -14.15
N LYS A 232 -19.70 13.58 -13.97
CA LYS A 232 -19.76 12.46 -13.03
C LYS A 232 -19.86 12.95 -11.57
N LEU A 233 -19.17 14.04 -11.25
CA LEU A 233 -19.26 14.66 -9.91
C LEU A 233 -20.67 15.22 -9.67
N GLU A 234 -21.22 16.00 -10.59
CA GLU A 234 -22.56 16.58 -10.47
C GLU A 234 -23.65 15.51 -10.34
N ALA A 235 -23.58 14.46 -11.16
CA ALA A 235 -24.49 13.32 -11.06
C ALA A 235 -24.38 12.60 -9.70
N LYS A 236 -23.16 12.47 -9.15
CA LYS A 236 -22.92 11.92 -7.82
C LYS A 236 -23.54 12.80 -6.73
N LEU A 237 -23.33 14.11 -6.77
CA LEU A 237 -23.86 15.06 -5.80
C LEU A 237 -25.41 15.13 -5.86
N ALA A 238 -25.98 15.13 -7.06
CA ALA A 238 -27.45 15.12 -7.24
C ALA A 238 -28.08 13.89 -6.59
N ARG A 239 -27.52 12.69 -6.84
CA ARG A 239 -27.98 11.44 -6.21
C ARG A 239 -27.82 11.47 -4.67
N ALA A 240 -26.72 12.06 -4.18
CA ALA A 240 -26.50 12.18 -2.75
C ALA A 240 -27.53 13.09 -2.07
N ARG A 241 -27.93 14.19 -2.74
CA ARG A 241 -28.95 15.15 -2.26
C ARG A 241 -30.36 14.60 -2.32
N SER A 242 -30.67 13.72 -3.30
CA SER A 242 -32.00 13.07 -3.38
C SER A 242 -32.24 11.99 -2.32
N GLY A 243 -31.26 11.71 -1.48
CA GLY A 243 -31.38 10.69 -0.43
C GLY A 243 -31.21 9.26 -0.93
N GLU A 244 -30.86 9.05 -2.19
CA GLU A 244 -30.52 7.72 -2.69
C GLU A 244 -29.31 7.16 -1.94
N HIS A 245 -29.54 6.06 -1.22
CA HIS A 245 -28.50 5.36 -0.49
C HIS A 245 -27.62 4.55 -1.45
N GLY A 246 -26.65 5.20 -2.09
CA GLY A 246 -25.57 4.51 -2.77
C GLY A 246 -24.64 3.84 -1.75
N ARG A 247 -24.39 2.54 -1.91
CA ARG A 247 -23.46 1.78 -1.08
C ARG A 247 -22.05 2.36 -1.20
N SER A 248 -21.45 2.71 -0.08
CA SER A 248 -20.05 3.04 0.26
C SER A 248 -19.32 4.10 -0.59
N SER A 249 -18.52 4.93 0.09
CA SER A 249 -17.59 5.87 -0.56
C SER A 249 -16.59 5.11 -1.46
N VAL A 250 -16.15 5.75 -2.54
CA VAL A 250 -15.12 5.20 -3.46
C VAL A 250 -13.85 4.83 -2.70
N ALA A 251 -13.47 5.66 -1.71
CA ALA A 251 -12.32 5.38 -0.83
C ALA A 251 -12.48 4.04 -0.07
N LEU A 252 -13.67 3.74 0.46
CA LEU A 252 -13.90 2.48 1.18
C LEU A 252 -13.83 1.26 0.25
N LYS A 253 -14.29 1.35 -0.99
CA LYS A 253 -14.14 0.27 -1.97
C LYS A 253 -12.66 0.03 -2.31
N THR A 254 -11.91 1.10 -2.54
CA THR A 254 -10.46 1.00 -2.80
C THR A 254 -9.75 0.34 -1.61
N PHE A 255 -10.05 0.74 -0.39
CA PHE A 255 -9.45 0.14 0.80
C PHE A 255 -9.83 -1.34 0.98
N GLU A 256 -11.06 -1.75 0.66
CA GLU A 256 -11.50 -3.14 0.81
C GLU A 256 -10.69 -4.09 -0.09
N THR A 257 -10.41 -3.67 -1.32
CA THR A 257 -9.63 -4.47 -2.28
C THR A 257 -8.13 -4.44 -2.02
N THR A 258 -7.59 -3.39 -1.38
CA THR A 258 -6.15 -3.28 -1.09
C THR A 258 -5.75 -3.90 0.25
N ARG A 259 -6.68 -4.07 1.21
CA ARG A 259 -6.40 -4.67 2.54
C ARG A 259 -5.72 -6.04 2.50
N PRO A 260 -6.11 -7.00 1.64
CA PRO A 260 -5.43 -8.28 1.57
C PRO A 260 -3.96 -8.16 1.20
N VAL A 261 -3.60 -7.24 0.28
CA VAL A 261 -2.20 -6.99 -0.11
C VAL A 261 -1.39 -6.41 1.06
N VAL A 262 -2.00 -5.52 1.86
CA VAL A 262 -1.38 -5.04 3.12
C VAL A 262 -1.22 -6.19 4.13
N GLY A 263 -2.14 -7.15 4.16
CA GLY A 263 -1.98 -8.39 4.92
C GLY A 263 -0.76 -9.20 4.46
N ALA A 264 -0.56 -9.32 3.16
CA ALA A 264 0.61 -10.00 2.60
C ALA A 264 1.94 -9.32 2.97
N GLN A 265 1.97 -7.98 3.08
CA GLN A 265 3.14 -7.26 3.60
C GLN A 265 3.47 -7.70 5.03
N ALA A 266 2.48 -7.84 5.89
CA ALA A 266 2.68 -8.33 7.25
C ALA A 266 3.18 -9.79 7.28
N LEU A 267 2.72 -10.64 6.35
CA LEU A 267 3.23 -12.00 6.20
C LEU A 267 4.70 -12.05 5.80
N GLY A 268 5.15 -11.17 4.91
CA GLY A 268 6.58 -11.08 4.55
C GLY A 268 7.46 -10.79 5.76
N ILE A 269 7.03 -9.86 6.63
CA ILE A 269 7.72 -9.56 7.90
C ILE A 269 7.75 -10.79 8.81
N ALA A 270 6.60 -11.44 9.00
CA ALA A 270 6.49 -12.64 9.84
C ALA A 270 7.38 -13.78 9.33
N ARG A 271 7.36 -14.04 8.01
CA ARG A 271 8.17 -15.07 7.38
C ARG A 271 9.66 -14.80 7.53
N ALA A 272 10.11 -13.58 7.30
CA ALA A 272 11.51 -13.20 7.49
C ALA A 272 11.99 -13.44 8.92
N ALA A 273 11.19 -13.06 9.92
CA ALA A 273 11.49 -13.28 11.34
C ALA A 273 11.50 -14.77 11.70
N PHE A 274 10.53 -15.54 11.21
CA PHE A 274 10.45 -16.98 11.42
C PHE A 274 11.66 -17.70 10.83
N GLU A 275 12.02 -17.44 9.58
CA GLU A 275 13.14 -18.07 8.89
C GLU A 275 14.45 -17.78 9.61
N PHE A 276 14.69 -16.53 10.00
CA PHE A 276 15.87 -16.13 10.75
C PHE A 276 15.96 -16.84 12.11
N ALA A 277 14.87 -16.88 12.87
CA ALA A 277 14.83 -17.54 14.18
C ALA A 277 14.99 -19.06 14.07
N ARG A 278 14.39 -19.69 13.03
CA ARG A 278 14.53 -21.11 12.72
C ARG A 278 15.99 -21.48 12.44
N ASP A 279 16.66 -20.72 11.61
CA ASP A 279 18.03 -21.01 11.19
C ASP A 279 19.00 -20.74 12.33
N TYR A 280 18.84 -19.64 13.08
CA TYR A 280 19.55 -19.40 14.31
C TYR A 280 19.39 -20.57 15.33
N ALA A 281 18.18 -21.07 15.49
CA ALA A 281 17.90 -22.15 16.44
C ALA A 281 18.57 -23.49 16.07
N LYS A 282 18.85 -23.73 14.78
CA LYS A 282 19.60 -24.89 14.28
C LYS A 282 21.11 -24.78 14.58
N GLU A 283 21.65 -23.56 14.58
CA GLU A 283 23.08 -23.30 14.73
C GLU A 283 23.50 -23.00 16.16
N ARG A 284 22.65 -22.34 16.92
CA ARG A 284 22.95 -21.92 18.30
C ARG A 284 23.03 -23.13 19.23
N ILE A 285 24.19 -23.35 19.79
CA ILE A 285 24.42 -24.41 20.79
C ILE A 285 24.22 -23.85 22.21
N ALA A 286 23.36 -24.51 23.00
CA ALA A 286 23.22 -24.31 24.43
C ALA A 286 22.96 -25.66 25.11
N PHE A 287 23.50 -25.86 26.31
CA PHE A 287 23.41 -27.15 27.03
C PHE A 287 23.91 -28.35 26.21
N GLY A 288 24.93 -28.13 25.35
CA GLY A 288 25.60 -29.17 24.56
C GLY A 288 24.87 -29.62 23.29
N LYS A 289 23.82 -28.93 22.89
CA LYS A 289 23.03 -29.27 21.68
C LYS A 289 22.42 -28.02 21.03
N PRO A 290 22.02 -28.07 19.72
CA PRO A 290 21.25 -27.02 19.09
C PRO A 290 19.97 -26.69 19.87
N ILE A 291 19.66 -25.41 20.03
CA ILE A 291 18.48 -25.02 20.84
C ILE A 291 17.15 -25.48 20.24
N ILE A 292 17.08 -25.74 18.94
CA ILE A 292 15.89 -26.29 18.26
C ILE A 292 15.50 -27.68 18.83
N GLU A 293 16.43 -28.43 19.40
CA GLU A 293 16.15 -29.72 20.03
C GLU A 293 15.41 -29.61 21.38
N ASN A 294 15.24 -28.39 21.91
CA ASN A 294 14.39 -28.15 23.06
C ASN A 294 12.93 -28.01 22.60
N GLN A 295 12.03 -28.84 23.15
CA GLN A 295 10.62 -28.90 22.73
C GLN A 295 9.92 -27.53 22.75
N ALA A 296 10.22 -26.67 23.74
CA ALA A 296 9.62 -25.35 23.83
C ALA A 296 10.00 -24.46 22.62
N ILE A 297 11.23 -24.58 22.10
CA ILE A 297 11.66 -23.86 20.89
C ILE A 297 11.04 -24.50 19.64
N ALA A 298 11.06 -25.84 19.54
CA ALA A 298 10.48 -26.55 18.40
C ALA A 298 8.97 -26.29 18.24
N PHE A 299 8.22 -26.31 19.36
CA PHE A 299 6.77 -26.03 19.34
C PHE A 299 6.49 -24.58 18.95
N LYS A 300 7.26 -23.63 19.49
CA LYS A 300 7.13 -22.21 19.12
C LYS A 300 7.34 -22.00 17.62
N LEU A 301 8.38 -22.62 17.02
CA LEU A 301 8.61 -22.57 15.57
C LEU A 301 7.48 -23.23 14.77
N ALA A 302 6.93 -24.35 15.25
CA ALA A 302 5.79 -25.01 14.60
C ALA A 302 4.52 -24.13 14.63
N ASP A 303 4.25 -23.48 15.76
CA ASP A 303 3.13 -22.54 15.90
C ASP A 303 3.30 -21.33 14.98
N MET A 304 4.51 -20.73 14.93
CA MET A 304 4.81 -19.63 14.04
C MET A 304 4.55 -19.98 12.56
N ALA A 305 5.03 -21.14 12.10
CA ALA A 305 4.82 -21.62 10.74
C ALA A 305 3.33 -21.83 10.44
N THR A 306 2.58 -22.46 11.37
CA THR A 306 1.15 -22.72 11.24
C THR A 306 0.34 -21.43 11.13
N GLU A 307 0.64 -20.44 11.98
CA GLU A 307 -0.05 -19.16 11.99
C GLU A 307 0.21 -18.33 10.71
N ILE A 308 1.45 -18.33 10.19
CA ILE A 308 1.80 -17.70 8.93
C ILE A 308 1.00 -18.33 7.79
N GLU A 309 0.96 -19.66 7.71
CA GLU A 309 0.25 -20.35 6.62
C GLU A 309 -1.27 -20.14 6.70
N ALA A 310 -1.86 -20.21 7.88
CA ALA A 310 -3.28 -19.95 8.08
C ALA A 310 -3.66 -18.51 7.66
N ALA A 311 -2.83 -17.53 8.01
CA ALA A 311 -3.06 -16.15 7.64
C ALA A 311 -2.89 -15.92 6.12
N ARG A 312 -1.91 -16.59 5.48
CA ARG A 312 -1.72 -16.57 4.01
C ARG A 312 -2.96 -17.08 3.28
N MET A 313 -3.58 -18.15 3.76
CA MET A 313 -4.81 -18.67 3.15
C MET A 313 -5.97 -17.68 3.21
N LEU A 314 -6.08 -16.87 4.26
CA LEU A 314 -7.08 -15.80 4.33
C LEU A 314 -6.81 -14.69 3.30
N VAL A 315 -5.55 -14.32 3.07
CA VAL A 315 -5.16 -13.34 2.04
C VAL A 315 -5.51 -13.88 0.66
N TRP A 316 -5.10 -15.10 0.35
CA TRP A 316 -5.35 -15.72 -0.96
C TRP A 316 -6.85 -15.86 -1.23
N ARG A 317 -7.62 -16.32 -0.25
CA ARG A 317 -9.08 -16.40 -0.35
C ARG A 317 -9.71 -15.03 -0.67
N ALA A 318 -9.30 -13.97 0.04
CA ALA A 318 -9.86 -12.64 -0.16
C ALA A 318 -9.52 -12.08 -1.55
N LEU A 319 -8.28 -12.26 -2.02
CA LEU A 319 -7.85 -11.83 -3.35
C LEU A 319 -8.56 -12.60 -4.46
N TRP A 320 -8.64 -13.92 -4.34
CA TRP A 320 -9.37 -14.75 -5.30
C TRP A 320 -10.85 -14.36 -5.39
N MET A 321 -11.51 -14.12 -4.25
CA MET A 321 -12.90 -13.64 -4.22
C MET A 321 -13.06 -12.29 -4.92
N GLY A 322 -12.17 -11.35 -4.64
CA GLY A 322 -12.18 -10.02 -5.28
C GLY A 322 -12.01 -10.12 -6.79
N ARG A 323 -11.12 -10.99 -7.26
CA ARG A 323 -10.85 -11.22 -8.68
C ARG A 323 -12.03 -11.84 -9.43
N HIS A 324 -12.74 -12.77 -8.81
CA HIS A 324 -13.86 -13.50 -9.41
C HIS A 324 -15.23 -12.86 -9.13
N GLY A 325 -15.27 -11.58 -8.78
CA GLY A 325 -16.52 -10.82 -8.58
C GLY A 325 -17.29 -11.22 -7.32
N GLY A 326 -16.64 -11.90 -6.38
CA GLY A 326 -17.22 -12.21 -5.07
C GLY A 326 -17.45 -10.94 -4.25
N GLU A 327 -18.67 -10.77 -3.71
CA GLU A 327 -18.91 -9.71 -2.73
C GLU A 327 -18.25 -10.09 -1.39
N PHE A 328 -17.51 -9.16 -0.78
CA PHE A 328 -16.99 -9.30 0.60
C PHE A 328 -18.12 -9.13 1.62
N LYS A 329 -18.95 -10.18 1.77
CA LYS A 329 -20.13 -10.15 2.64
C LYS A 329 -19.79 -10.15 4.13
N MET A 330 -18.65 -10.78 4.47
CA MET A 330 -18.16 -10.94 5.83
C MET A 330 -16.93 -10.09 6.14
N ALA A 331 -16.64 -9.07 5.29
CA ALA A 331 -15.44 -8.24 5.39
C ALA A 331 -14.13 -9.06 5.26
N GLU A 332 -14.06 -9.96 4.30
CA GLU A 332 -12.97 -10.92 4.10
C GLU A 332 -11.60 -10.22 3.94
N GLY A 333 -11.55 -9.08 3.23
CA GLY A 333 -10.34 -8.27 3.13
C GLY A 333 -9.86 -7.72 4.47
N SER A 334 -10.81 -7.29 5.31
CA SER A 334 -10.53 -6.80 6.67
C SER A 334 -10.08 -7.92 7.60
N MET A 335 -10.70 -9.11 7.52
CA MET A 335 -10.30 -10.28 8.30
C MET A 335 -8.88 -10.74 7.93
N ALA A 336 -8.55 -10.80 6.65
CA ALA A 336 -7.22 -11.16 6.19
C ALA A 336 -6.17 -10.18 6.74
N LYS A 337 -6.39 -8.87 6.60
CA LYS A 337 -5.46 -7.84 7.10
C LYS A 337 -5.30 -7.89 8.62
N LEU A 338 -6.40 -8.05 9.37
CA LEU A 338 -6.38 -8.14 10.84
C LEU A 338 -5.53 -9.33 11.29
N LYS A 339 -5.85 -10.54 10.78
CA LYS A 339 -5.14 -11.77 11.16
C LYS A 339 -3.65 -11.68 10.83
N CYS A 340 -3.29 -11.21 9.65
CA CYS A 340 -1.89 -11.06 9.26
C CYS A 340 -1.11 -10.09 10.16
N GLY A 341 -1.74 -8.98 10.57
CA GLY A 341 -1.12 -8.03 11.49
C GLY A 341 -0.86 -8.64 12.88
N GLU A 342 -1.83 -9.37 13.43
CA GLU A 342 -1.67 -10.07 14.72
C GLU A 342 -0.58 -11.15 14.64
N VAL A 343 -0.56 -11.93 13.55
CA VAL A 343 0.45 -12.96 13.32
C VAL A 343 1.85 -12.33 13.21
N ALA A 344 2.00 -11.23 12.48
CA ALA A 344 3.30 -10.57 12.33
C ALA A 344 3.85 -10.11 13.69
N VAL A 345 3.03 -9.50 14.55
CA VAL A 345 3.44 -9.09 15.89
C VAL A 345 3.86 -10.30 16.71
N LYS A 346 3.01 -11.33 16.80
CA LYS A 346 3.30 -12.52 17.59
C LYS A 346 4.57 -13.23 17.12
N VAL A 347 4.71 -13.43 15.81
CA VAL A 347 5.86 -14.16 15.24
C VAL A 347 7.16 -13.39 15.44
N THR A 348 7.18 -12.06 15.30
CA THR A 348 8.38 -11.26 15.55
C THR A 348 8.77 -11.24 17.01
N GLU A 349 7.83 -11.18 17.95
CA GLU A 349 8.09 -11.31 19.39
C GLU A 349 8.63 -12.70 19.73
N ASP A 350 8.02 -13.76 19.19
CA ASP A 350 8.48 -15.15 19.39
C ASP A 350 9.89 -15.38 18.78
N ALA A 351 10.20 -14.75 17.66
CA ALA A 351 11.54 -14.79 17.07
C ALA A 351 12.59 -14.14 17.98
N ILE A 352 12.31 -12.96 18.53
CA ILE A 352 13.18 -12.28 19.50
C ILE A 352 13.40 -13.18 20.72
N GLN A 353 12.34 -13.82 21.24
CA GLN A 353 12.45 -14.73 22.39
C GLN A 353 13.33 -15.94 22.06
N ILE A 354 13.28 -16.50 20.85
CA ILE A 354 14.15 -17.62 20.43
C ILE A 354 15.61 -17.18 20.37
N LEU A 355 15.88 -15.93 19.97
CA LEU A 355 17.23 -15.37 19.93
C LEU A 355 17.79 -15.04 21.32
N GLY A 356 16.95 -14.97 22.34
CA GLY A 356 17.36 -14.71 23.72
C GLY A 356 17.05 -13.32 24.25
N GLY A 357 16.23 -12.55 23.51
CA GLY A 357 15.75 -11.22 23.91
C GLY A 357 16.37 -10.09 23.13
#